data_73fa67b330ebf67b4322e8d8a729ed22
#
_entry.id   73fa67b330ebf67b4322e8d8a729ed22
#
_cell.length_a   1.000
_cell.length_b   1.000
_cell.length_c   1.000
_cell.angle_alpha   90.00
_cell.angle_beta   90.00
_cell.angle_gamma   90.00
#
_symmetry.space_group_name_H-M   'P 1'
#
loop_
_entity.id
_entity.type
_entity.pdbx_description
1 polymer ?
#
loop_
_entity_poly.entity_id
_entity_poly.type
_entity_poly.pdbx_seq_one_letter_code
_entity_poly.pdbx_strand_id
1 'polypeptide(L)'
;MRRAEQFMNEIEILAHLRHKNLVELYGCTSRHSRELLLVYEYIPNGTVADHLHGRQSNSGLLTWPFRLSIAIETASALAYLHASDVIHRDVKTNNILLDNDFHVKVADFGLSRLFPTDVTHVSTAPQGTPGYVDPEYYQCYHLTNKSDVYSYGVVLIELISALEAVDITRHRHDINLSNMAVNKIQNHALNELVDPFLGFDKDFVVREMVSSVAELAFMCLQHEREMRPTMEEVLEVLRGIERENYGAGKGGVEC
;
A
#
# COMPACT_ATOMS: atom_id res chain seq x y z
N MET A 1 4.24 11.89 26.02
CA MET A 1 2.81 11.87 25.64
C MET A 1 2.58 11.05 24.37
N ARG A 2 3.15 11.40 23.22
CA ARG A 2 2.89 10.68 21.93
C ARG A 2 3.04 9.14 21.96
N ARG A 3 4.09 8.57 22.59
CA ARG A 3 4.31 7.11 22.60
C ARG A 3 3.23 6.32 23.34
N ALA A 4 2.76 6.84 24.47
CA ALA A 4 1.70 6.16 25.25
C ALA A 4 0.34 6.23 24.52
N GLU A 5 0.06 7.34 23.84
CA GLU A 5 -1.15 7.48 23.01
C GLU A 5 -1.13 6.52 21.82
N GLN A 6 -0.01 6.43 21.11
CA GLN A 6 0.17 5.46 20.00
C GLN A 6 -0.01 4.02 20.48
N PHE A 7 0.64 3.66 21.60
CA PHE A 7 0.51 2.34 22.20
C PHE A 7 -0.94 1.97 22.53
N MET A 8 -1.68 2.88 23.18
CA MET A 8 -3.08 2.62 23.52
C MET A 8 -3.97 2.53 22.29
N ASN A 9 -3.76 3.42 21.32
CA ASN A 9 -4.50 3.45 20.06
C ASN A 9 -4.32 2.15 19.27
N GLU A 10 -3.10 1.64 19.18
CA GLU A 10 -2.78 0.41 18.48
C GLU A 10 -3.44 -0.82 19.12
N ILE A 11 -3.44 -0.88 20.47
CA ILE A 11 -4.15 -1.92 21.21
C ILE A 11 -5.65 -1.86 20.94
N GLU A 12 -6.25 -0.67 21.05
CA GLU A 12 -7.69 -0.48 20.86
C GLU A 12 -8.14 -0.93 19.47
N ILE A 13 -7.38 -0.56 18.45
CA ILE A 13 -7.67 -0.96 17.06
C ILE A 13 -7.50 -2.46 16.88
N LEU A 14 -6.32 -3.02 17.18
CA LEU A 14 -6.00 -4.41 16.90
C LEU A 14 -6.71 -5.42 17.80
N ALA A 15 -7.19 -5.02 18.98
CA ALA A 15 -7.98 -5.90 19.83
C ALA A 15 -9.30 -6.35 19.19
N HIS A 16 -9.86 -5.53 18.29
CA HIS A 16 -11.18 -5.76 17.69
C HIS A 16 -11.13 -6.18 16.21
N LEU A 17 -9.99 -5.98 15.54
CA LEU A 17 -9.83 -6.30 14.14
C LEU A 17 -9.23 -7.70 13.94
N ARG A 18 -9.79 -8.45 13.00
CA ARG A 18 -9.27 -9.76 12.58
C ARG A 18 -9.39 -9.89 11.07
N HIS A 19 -8.27 -9.94 10.38
CA HIS A 19 -8.21 -10.16 8.95
C HIS A 19 -6.93 -10.93 8.59
N LYS A 20 -6.99 -11.84 7.63
CA LYS A 20 -5.84 -12.69 7.24
C LYS A 20 -4.60 -11.89 6.83
N ASN A 21 -4.81 -10.69 6.25
CA ASN A 21 -3.74 -9.80 5.79
C ASN A 21 -3.43 -8.65 6.77
N LEU A 22 -3.83 -8.73 8.03
CA LEU A 22 -3.40 -7.86 9.11
C LEU A 22 -2.49 -8.63 10.07
N VAL A 23 -1.49 -7.94 10.65
CA VAL A 23 -0.65 -8.52 11.70
C VAL A 23 -1.49 -8.79 12.95
N GLU A 24 -1.28 -9.94 13.59
CA GLU A 24 -1.99 -10.31 14.82
C GLU A 24 -1.25 -9.80 16.06
N LEU A 25 -1.97 -9.09 16.92
CA LEU A 25 -1.48 -8.69 18.24
C LEU A 25 -1.77 -9.80 19.25
N TYR A 26 -0.73 -10.45 19.79
CA TYR A 26 -0.85 -11.49 20.80
C TYR A 26 -1.05 -10.96 22.20
N GLY A 27 -0.53 -9.78 22.49
CA GLY A 27 -0.64 -9.18 23.80
C GLY A 27 0.15 -7.89 23.96
N CYS A 28 0.07 -7.32 25.15
CA CYS A 28 0.76 -6.09 25.50
C CYS A 28 1.06 -6.04 27.00
N THR A 29 1.99 -5.17 27.38
CA THR A 29 2.19 -4.82 28.79
C THR A 29 1.05 -3.94 29.29
N SER A 30 0.86 -3.86 30.62
CA SER A 30 -0.08 -2.91 31.21
C SER A 30 0.33 -1.47 30.87
N ARG A 31 -0.66 -0.60 30.68
CA ARG A 31 -0.45 0.85 30.47
C ARG A 31 0.33 1.55 31.61
N HIS A 32 0.40 0.92 32.76
CA HIS A 32 1.13 1.39 33.93
C HIS A 32 2.53 0.77 34.07
N SER A 33 2.92 -0.09 33.14
CA SER A 33 4.24 -0.69 33.14
C SER A 33 5.32 0.35 32.85
N ARG A 34 6.52 0.10 33.36
CA ARG A 34 7.69 0.94 33.09
C ARG A 34 8.04 0.98 31.60
N GLU A 35 7.80 -0.13 30.91
CA GLU A 35 8.00 -0.27 29.47
C GLU A 35 6.67 -0.65 28.80
N LEU A 36 6.34 0.05 27.71
CA LEU A 36 5.15 -0.19 26.90
C LEU A 36 5.55 -1.09 25.73
N LEU A 37 5.22 -2.37 25.83
CA LEU A 37 5.58 -3.40 24.84
C LEU A 37 4.33 -3.98 24.22
N LEU A 38 4.34 -4.14 22.89
CA LEU A 38 3.37 -4.88 22.10
C LEU A 38 4.03 -6.18 21.63
N VAL A 39 3.29 -7.27 21.65
CA VAL A 39 3.75 -8.60 21.21
C VAL A 39 2.90 -9.04 20.03
N TYR A 40 3.53 -9.15 18.86
CA TYR A 40 2.90 -9.54 17.60
C TYR A 40 3.28 -10.94 17.17
N GLU A 41 2.52 -11.48 16.22
CA GLU A 41 2.99 -12.60 15.42
C GLU A 41 4.31 -12.23 14.72
N TYR A 42 5.21 -13.22 14.60
CA TYR A 42 6.48 -13.02 13.91
C TYR A 42 6.32 -13.29 12.41
N ILE A 43 6.67 -12.31 11.58
CA ILE A 43 6.58 -12.39 10.11
C ILE A 43 8.00 -12.50 9.54
N PRO A 44 8.38 -13.65 8.96
CA PRO A 44 9.79 -13.99 8.76
C PRO A 44 10.47 -13.38 7.54
N ASN A 45 9.73 -13.04 6.46
CA ASN A 45 10.33 -12.60 5.20
C ASN A 45 10.53 -11.08 5.10
N GLY A 46 10.42 -10.34 6.23
CA GLY A 46 10.65 -8.91 6.24
C GLY A 46 9.56 -8.11 5.53
N THR A 47 9.91 -6.95 4.99
CA THR A 47 9.00 -6.00 4.38
C THR A 47 9.04 -6.03 2.86
N VAL A 48 7.98 -5.56 2.20
CA VAL A 48 7.97 -5.35 0.74
C VAL A 48 9.10 -4.40 0.32
N ALA A 49 9.38 -3.36 1.13
CA ALA A 49 10.50 -2.44 0.87
C ALA A 49 11.86 -3.17 0.83
N ASP A 50 12.11 -4.14 1.72
CA ASP A 50 13.36 -4.93 1.74
C ASP A 50 13.56 -5.68 0.42
N HIS A 51 12.48 -6.16 -0.19
CA HIS A 51 12.51 -6.91 -1.44
C HIS A 51 12.55 -6.03 -2.69
N LEU A 52 11.97 -4.84 -2.66
CA LEU A 52 11.96 -3.94 -3.81
C LEU A 52 13.26 -3.16 -3.96
N HIS A 53 13.75 -2.55 -2.88
CA HIS A 53 14.92 -1.65 -2.91
C HIS A 53 15.92 -1.88 -1.78
N GLY A 54 15.65 -2.82 -0.87
CA GLY A 54 16.55 -3.18 0.23
C GLY A 54 17.58 -4.25 -0.13
N ARG A 55 18.11 -4.92 0.90
CA ARG A 55 19.15 -5.97 0.75
C ARG A 55 18.72 -7.16 -0.09
N GLN A 56 17.43 -7.41 -0.23
CA GLN A 56 16.84 -8.53 -0.95
C GLN A 56 16.40 -8.17 -2.38
N SER A 57 16.56 -6.91 -2.81
CA SER A 57 16.11 -6.42 -4.12
C SER A 57 16.70 -7.19 -5.32
N ASN A 58 17.91 -7.72 -5.19
CA ASN A 58 18.58 -8.49 -6.25
C ASN A 58 18.23 -9.99 -6.26
N SER A 59 17.32 -10.44 -5.40
CA SER A 59 16.96 -11.86 -5.30
C SER A 59 16.11 -12.38 -6.47
N GLY A 60 15.48 -11.48 -7.24
CA GLY A 60 14.55 -11.83 -8.31
C GLY A 60 13.27 -12.52 -7.82
N LEU A 61 13.02 -12.55 -6.51
CA LEU A 61 11.89 -13.26 -5.90
C LEU A 61 10.54 -12.60 -6.22
N LEU A 62 10.47 -11.27 -6.23
CA LEU A 62 9.24 -10.54 -6.51
C LEU A 62 9.01 -10.38 -8.03
N THR A 63 8.65 -11.47 -8.69
CA THR A 63 8.14 -11.44 -10.07
C THR A 63 6.77 -10.74 -10.13
N TRP A 64 6.29 -10.39 -11.33
CA TRP A 64 5.01 -9.69 -11.48
C TRP A 64 3.82 -10.38 -10.79
N PRO A 65 3.62 -11.71 -10.90
CA PRO A 65 2.54 -12.39 -10.18
C PRO A 65 2.58 -12.17 -8.66
N PHE A 66 3.76 -12.21 -8.05
CA PHE A 66 3.90 -11.93 -6.62
C PHE A 66 3.58 -10.46 -6.30
N ARG A 67 4.04 -9.51 -7.11
CA ARG A 67 3.74 -8.08 -6.91
C ARG A 67 2.25 -7.78 -7.05
N LEU A 68 1.56 -8.41 -7.99
CA LEU A 68 0.11 -8.29 -8.14
C LEU A 68 -0.63 -8.90 -6.94
N SER A 69 -0.20 -10.08 -6.46
CA SER A 69 -0.77 -10.68 -5.25
C SER A 69 -0.59 -9.78 -4.03
N ILE A 70 0.60 -9.18 -3.84
CA ILE A 70 0.87 -8.20 -2.78
C ILE A 70 -0.06 -7.00 -2.90
N ALA A 71 -0.28 -6.48 -4.11
CA ALA A 71 -1.22 -5.39 -4.34
C ALA A 71 -2.65 -5.78 -3.92
N ILE A 72 -3.16 -6.92 -4.39
CA ILE A 72 -4.51 -7.41 -4.08
C ILE A 72 -4.69 -7.63 -2.57
N GLU A 73 -3.75 -8.28 -1.91
CA GLU A 73 -3.85 -8.61 -0.49
C GLU A 73 -3.74 -7.36 0.39
N THR A 74 -2.89 -6.40 0.03
CA THR A 74 -2.81 -5.10 0.71
C THR A 74 -4.11 -4.31 0.54
N ALA A 75 -4.67 -4.25 -0.68
CA ALA A 75 -5.96 -3.60 -0.93
C ALA A 75 -7.09 -4.27 -0.13
N SER A 76 -7.07 -5.60 0.00
CA SER A 76 -8.05 -6.36 0.81
C SER A 76 -7.98 -5.99 2.29
N ALA A 77 -6.76 -5.82 2.84
CA ALA A 77 -6.57 -5.38 4.21
C ALA A 77 -7.10 -3.96 4.42
N LEU A 78 -6.77 -3.02 3.53
CA LEU A 78 -7.20 -1.63 3.63
C LEU A 78 -8.71 -1.47 3.43
N ALA A 79 -9.32 -2.22 2.50
CA ALA A 79 -10.77 -2.25 2.33
C ALA A 79 -11.50 -2.73 3.60
N TYR A 80 -10.96 -3.77 4.25
CA TYR A 80 -11.47 -4.26 5.53
C TYR A 80 -11.33 -3.21 6.65
N LEU A 81 -10.20 -2.49 6.74
CA LEU A 81 -10.00 -1.42 7.71
C LEU A 81 -11.02 -0.30 7.49
N HIS A 82 -11.20 0.15 6.26
CA HIS A 82 -12.14 1.22 5.92
C HIS A 82 -13.61 0.81 6.19
N ALA A 83 -13.97 -0.44 5.93
CA ALA A 83 -15.28 -1.00 6.28
C ALA A 83 -15.49 -1.12 7.80
N SER A 84 -14.40 -1.09 8.58
CA SER A 84 -14.41 -1.10 10.06
C SER A 84 -14.20 0.31 10.64
N ASP A 85 -14.40 1.35 9.84
CA ASP A 85 -14.22 2.75 10.22
C ASP A 85 -12.79 3.08 10.75
N VAL A 86 -11.76 2.43 10.20
CA VAL A 86 -10.36 2.66 10.58
C VAL A 86 -9.56 3.19 9.39
N ILE A 87 -8.88 4.32 9.59
CA ILE A 87 -7.88 4.87 8.67
C ILE A 87 -6.50 4.47 9.17
N HIS A 88 -5.69 3.84 8.32
CA HIS A 88 -4.34 3.37 8.69
C HIS A 88 -3.35 4.52 8.88
N ARG A 89 -3.34 5.51 7.96
CA ARG A 89 -2.58 6.76 8.01
C ARG A 89 -1.07 6.65 7.76
N ASP A 90 -0.50 5.44 7.74
CA ASP A 90 0.92 5.23 7.42
C ASP A 90 1.11 4.03 6.48
N VAL A 91 0.29 3.97 5.42
CA VAL A 91 0.41 2.95 4.37
C VAL A 91 1.69 3.19 3.59
N LYS A 92 2.59 2.19 3.60
CA LYS A 92 3.89 2.20 2.90
C LYS A 92 4.47 0.79 2.80
N THR A 93 5.39 0.56 1.89
CA THR A 93 6.03 -0.75 1.66
C THR A 93 6.80 -1.28 2.87
N ASN A 94 7.30 -0.40 3.77
CA ASN A 94 7.93 -0.79 5.03
C ASN A 94 6.94 -1.37 6.07
N ASN A 95 5.64 -1.06 5.96
CA ASN A 95 4.58 -1.55 6.85
C ASN A 95 3.79 -2.73 6.25
N ILE A 96 4.22 -3.24 5.09
CA ILE A 96 3.67 -4.42 4.44
C ILE A 96 4.69 -5.53 4.59
N LEU A 97 4.39 -6.49 5.49
CA LEU A 97 5.26 -7.64 5.79
C LEU A 97 4.87 -8.84 4.94
N LEU A 98 5.82 -9.74 4.72
CA LEU A 98 5.62 -10.98 3.95
C LEU A 98 5.85 -12.20 4.83
N ASP A 99 4.86 -13.10 4.90
CA ASP A 99 4.98 -14.36 5.63
C ASP A 99 5.80 -15.41 4.85
N ASN A 100 5.87 -16.65 5.36
CA ASN A 100 6.65 -17.72 4.74
C ASN A 100 6.22 -18.05 3.30
N ASP A 101 4.95 -17.87 3.00
CA ASP A 101 4.35 -18.14 1.68
C ASP A 101 4.21 -16.87 0.82
N PHE A 102 4.84 -15.77 1.25
CA PHE A 102 4.78 -14.44 0.63
C PHE A 102 3.38 -13.80 0.68
N HIS A 103 2.52 -14.22 1.61
CA HIS A 103 1.27 -13.51 1.87
C HIS A 103 1.50 -12.25 2.69
N VAL A 104 0.68 -11.26 2.42
CA VAL A 104 0.77 -9.93 3.04
C VAL A 104 0.24 -9.93 4.47
N LYS A 105 0.97 -9.22 5.33
CA LYS A 105 0.56 -8.82 6.68
C LYS A 105 0.81 -7.32 6.86
N VAL A 106 -0.25 -6.50 6.82
CA VAL A 106 -0.17 -5.06 7.08
C VAL A 106 0.02 -4.82 8.58
N ALA A 107 0.96 -3.96 8.94
CA ALA A 107 1.42 -3.72 10.30
C ALA A 107 1.54 -2.22 10.61
N ASP A 108 1.86 -1.88 11.87
CA ASP A 108 2.09 -0.53 12.40
C ASP A 108 0.84 0.37 12.41
N PHE A 109 -0.02 0.13 13.39
CA PHE A 109 -1.27 0.88 13.61
C PHE A 109 -1.10 2.07 14.58
N GLY A 110 0.13 2.43 14.92
CA GLY A 110 0.44 3.50 15.88
C GLY A 110 -0.09 4.87 15.49
N LEU A 111 -0.26 5.14 14.20
CA LEU A 111 -0.83 6.38 13.67
C LEU A 111 -2.31 6.27 13.28
N SER A 112 -2.87 5.08 13.27
CA SER A 112 -4.23 4.82 12.81
C SER A 112 -5.28 5.59 13.60
N ARG A 113 -6.44 5.80 13.00
CA ARG A 113 -7.56 6.55 13.62
C ARG A 113 -8.88 5.87 13.34
N LEU A 114 -9.70 5.79 14.37
CA LEU A 114 -11.13 5.51 14.21
C LEU A 114 -11.78 6.70 13.50
N PHE A 115 -12.56 6.40 12.48
CA PHE A 115 -13.28 7.37 11.68
C PHE A 115 -14.75 7.35 12.12
N PRO A 116 -15.24 8.37 12.86
CA PRO A 116 -16.63 8.40 13.31
C PRO A 116 -17.59 8.42 12.10
N THR A 117 -18.64 7.63 12.15
CA THR A 117 -19.61 7.44 11.05
C THR A 117 -20.44 8.70 10.73
N ASP A 118 -20.47 9.65 11.64
CA ASP A 118 -21.26 10.89 11.55
C ASP A 118 -20.47 12.12 11.05
N VAL A 119 -19.20 11.94 10.67
CA VAL A 119 -18.34 13.02 10.18
C VAL A 119 -17.79 12.74 8.77
N THR A 120 -17.51 13.80 8.04
CA THR A 120 -16.92 13.70 6.68
C THR A 120 -15.40 13.61 6.68
N HIS A 121 -14.75 14.01 7.77
CA HIS A 121 -13.30 13.97 7.95
C HIS A 121 -12.92 14.09 9.43
N VAL A 122 -11.69 13.71 9.75
CA VAL A 122 -11.06 13.96 11.04
C VAL A 122 -10.08 15.11 10.91
N SER A 123 -10.35 16.23 11.59
CA SER A 123 -9.42 17.38 11.62
C SER A 123 -8.22 17.04 12.51
N THR A 124 -7.06 16.85 11.90
CA THR A 124 -5.82 16.48 12.61
C THR A 124 -4.59 16.95 11.86
N ALA A 125 -3.53 17.31 12.59
CA ALA A 125 -2.26 17.66 11.96
C ALA A 125 -1.73 16.51 11.10
N PRO A 126 -1.17 16.80 9.90
CA PRO A 126 -0.61 15.79 9.03
C PRO A 126 0.46 14.97 9.73
N GLN A 127 0.34 13.67 9.61
CA GLN A 127 1.31 12.67 10.06
C GLN A 127 1.38 11.57 9.01
N GLY A 128 2.47 10.83 9.00
CA GLY A 128 2.75 9.77 8.05
C GLY A 128 4.19 9.89 7.53
N THR A 129 4.56 9.01 6.63
CA THR A 129 5.90 8.93 6.06
C THR A 129 6.03 9.84 4.84
N PRO A 130 7.07 10.70 4.73
CA PRO A 130 7.31 11.51 3.54
C PRO A 130 7.27 10.68 2.26
N GLY A 131 6.68 11.25 1.20
CA GLY A 131 6.48 10.57 -0.08
C GLY A 131 5.15 9.81 -0.19
N TYR A 132 4.54 9.41 0.94
CA TYR A 132 3.25 8.71 0.96
C TYR A 132 2.09 9.58 1.46
N VAL A 133 2.40 10.69 2.15
CA VAL A 133 1.36 11.57 2.71
C VAL A 133 0.56 12.23 1.61
N ASP A 134 -0.75 12.10 1.70
CA ASP A 134 -1.72 12.75 0.82
C ASP A 134 -1.51 14.29 0.82
N PRO A 135 -1.24 14.91 -0.34
CA PRO A 135 -1.02 16.35 -0.43
C PRO A 135 -2.23 17.18 -0.04
N GLU A 136 -3.45 16.72 -0.32
CA GLU A 136 -4.67 17.43 0.10
C GLU A 136 -4.83 17.38 1.62
N TYR A 137 -4.62 16.19 2.25
CA TYR A 137 -4.60 16.08 3.71
C TYR A 137 -3.53 16.98 4.33
N TYR A 138 -2.34 17.06 3.69
CA TYR A 138 -1.27 17.93 4.16
C TYR A 138 -1.64 19.42 4.14
N GLN A 139 -2.43 19.85 3.16
CA GLN A 139 -2.85 21.24 2.98
C GLN A 139 -4.03 21.64 3.85
N CYS A 140 -5.08 20.81 3.92
CA CYS A 140 -6.34 21.17 4.57
C CYS A 140 -6.52 20.57 5.98
N TYR A 141 -5.62 19.67 6.43
CA TYR A 141 -5.70 18.98 7.74
C TYR A 141 -6.93 18.07 7.89
N HIS A 142 -7.57 17.71 6.77
CA HIS A 142 -8.74 16.84 6.72
C HIS A 142 -8.35 15.42 6.37
N LEU A 143 -8.20 14.56 7.39
CA LEU A 143 -7.93 13.15 7.21
C LEU A 143 -9.21 12.40 6.82
N THR A 144 -9.13 11.58 5.78
CA THR A 144 -10.19 10.67 5.34
C THR A 144 -9.61 9.33 4.92
N ASN A 145 -10.45 8.32 4.67
CA ASN A 145 -10.03 7.05 4.09
C ASN A 145 -9.37 7.23 2.69
N LYS A 146 -9.70 8.30 1.95
CA LYS A 146 -9.06 8.63 0.67
C LYS A 146 -7.57 9.02 0.83
N SER A 147 -7.13 9.36 2.04
CA SER A 147 -5.71 9.59 2.32
C SER A 147 -4.91 8.29 2.29
N ASP A 148 -5.47 7.17 2.78
CA ASP A 148 -4.86 5.84 2.63
C ASP A 148 -4.84 5.39 1.16
N VAL A 149 -5.88 5.75 0.37
CA VAL A 149 -5.92 5.46 -1.07
C VAL A 149 -4.77 6.13 -1.80
N TYR A 150 -4.47 7.40 -1.48
CA TYR A 150 -3.31 8.08 -2.06
C TYR A 150 -2.00 7.36 -1.70
N SER A 151 -1.78 7.06 -0.41
CA SER A 151 -0.59 6.35 0.05
C SER A 151 -0.45 4.98 -0.61
N TYR A 152 -1.57 4.28 -0.80
CA TYR A 152 -1.61 3.01 -1.51
C TYR A 152 -1.30 3.17 -3.00
N GLY A 153 -1.71 4.27 -3.64
CA GLY A 153 -1.30 4.61 -5.00
C GLY A 153 0.22 4.68 -5.14
N VAL A 154 0.93 5.25 -4.14
CA VAL A 154 2.40 5.25 -4.10
C VAL A 154 2.95 3.83 -4.00
N VAL A 155 2.37 2.98 -3.14
CA VAL A 155 2.75 1.55 -3.02
C VAL A 155 2.60 0.82 -4.35
N LEU A 156 1.51 1.06 -5.11
CA LEU A 156 1.33 0.47 -6.44
C LEU A 156 2.46 0.87 -7.40
N ILE A 157 2.88 2.12 -7.38
CA ILE A 157 4.00 2.58 -8.22
C ILE A 157 5.33 1.96 -7.75
N GLU A 158 5.58 1.81 -6.45
CA GLU A 158 6.77 1.09 -5.97
C GLU A 158 6.77 -0.38 -6.45
N LEU A 159 5.61 -1.06 -6.43
CA LEU A 159 5.49 -2.43 -6.93
C LEU A 159 5.75 -2.53 -8.44
N ILE A 160 5.40 -1.51 -9.23
CA ILE A 160 5.64 -1.45 -10.67
C ILE A 160 7.12 -1.14 -10.97
N SER A 161 7.71 -0.19 -10.24
CA SER A 161 8.99 0.42 -10.60
C SER A 161 10.20 -0.11 -9.82
N ALA A 162 9.97 -0.70 -8.65
CA ALA A 162 11.00 -0.99 -7.66
C ALA A 162 11.82 0.25 -7.24
N LEU A 163 11.25 1.45 -7.35
CA LEU A 163 11.87 2.70 -6.95
C LEU A 163 11.35 3.15 -5.58
N GLU A 164 12.21 3.77 -4.76
CA GLU A 164 11.84 4.35 -3.46
C GLU A 164 10.85 5.53 -3.63
N ALA A 165 9.89 5.68 -2.71
CA ALA A 165 8.89 6.75 -2.74
C ALA A 165 9.51 8.16 -2.73
N VAL A 166 10.67 8.33 -2.09
CA VAL A 166 11.44 9.58 -2.07
C VAL A 166 12.91 9.27 -2.33
N ASP A 167 13.50 9.93 -3.33
CA ASP A 167 14.92 9.86 -3.60
C ASP A 167 15.44 11.24 -4.00
N ILE A 168 16.24 11.83 -3.11
CA ILE A 168 16.80 13.18 -3.27
C ILE A 168 17.89 13.26 -4.36
N THR A 169 18.38 12.14 -4.86
CA THR A 169 19.36 12.08 -5.94
C THR A 169 18.74 12.21 -7.32
N ARG A 170 17.42 12.03 -7.42
CA ARG A 170 16.66 12.24 -8.66
C ARG A 170 16.58 13.72 -9.03
N HIS A 171 16.20 13.97 -10.27
CA HIS A 171 15.92 15.35 -10.71
C HIS A 171 14.85 16.00 -9.82
N ARG A 172 14.96 17.33 -9.60
CA ARG A 172 14.12 18.08 -8.65
C ARG A 172 12.62 17.79 -8.73
N HIS A 173 12.09 17.56 -9.94
CA HIS A 173 10.66 17.27 -10.16
C HIS A 173 10.31 15.80 -9.92
N ASP A 174 11.30 14.90 -9.86
CA ASP A 174 11.17 13.46 -9.74
C ASP A 174 11.57 12.92 -8.36
N ILE A 175 11.93 13.82 -7.42
CA ILE A 175 12.29 13.45 -6.04
C ILE A 175 11.20 12.58 -5.41
N ASN A 176 9.92 12.97 -5.58
CA ASN A 176 8.77 12.17 -5.15
C ASN A 176 8.33 11.25 -6.29
N LEU A 177 8.30 9.96 -6.02
CA LEU A 177 7.91 8.92 -6.98
C LEU A 177 6.48 9.14 -7.51
N SER A 178 5.56 9.61 -6.67
CA SER A 178 4.19 9.93 -7.09
C SER A 178 4.14 10.96 -8.23
N ASN A 179 4.92 12.05 -8.11
CA ASN A 179 4.97 13.09 -9.13
C ASN A 179 5.60 12.56 -10.44
N MET A 180 6.70 11.83 -10.31
CA MET A 180 7.37 11.19 -11.43
C MET A 180 6.42 10.23 -12.16
N ALA A 181 5.71 9.37 -11.42
CA ALA A 181 4.77 8.40 -11.99
C ALA A 181 3.62 9.07 -12.72
N VAL A 182 2.96 10.06 -12.10
CA VAL A 182 1.88 10.81 -12.74
C VAL A 182 2.37 11.44 -14.06
N ASN A 183 3.54 12.05 -14.05
CA ASN A 183 4.13 12.64 -15.26
C ASN A 183 4.40 11.59 -16.35
N LYS A 184 5.04 10.45 -16.00
CA LYS A 184 5.35 9.38 -16.97
C LYS A 184 4.10 8.75 -17.56
N ILE A 185 3.06 8.51 -16.77
CA ILE A 185 1.79 7.94 -17.24
C ILE A 185 1.08 8.92 -18.18
N GLN A 186 0.98 10.20 -17.81
CA GLN A 186 0.36 11.23 -18.65
C GLN A 186 1.06 11.45 -19.99
N ASN A 187 2.37 11.27 -20.03
CA ASN A 187 3.17 11.41 -21.25
C ASN A 187 3.35 10.11 -22.03
N HIS A 188 2.61 9.04 -21.71
CA HIS A 188 2.71 7.73 -22.34
C HIS A 188 4.14 7.13 -22.31
N ALA A 189 4.91 7.45 -21.27
CA ALA A 189 6.29 7.01 -21.04
C ALA A 189 6.39 6.00 -19.89
N LEU A 190 5.37 5.15 -19.70
CA LEU A 190 5.31 4.16 -18.62
C LEU A 190 6.50 3.20 -18.65
N ASN A 191 6.98 2.83 -19.84
CA ASN A 191 8.14 1.97 -20.04
C ASN A 191 9.43 2.52 -19.38
N GLU A 192 9.53 3.83 -19.18
CA GLU A 192 10.68 4.45 -18.50
C GLU A 192 10.58 4.37 -16.96
N LEU A 193 9.41 4.00 -16.44
CA LEU A 193 9.13 3.87 -15.01
C LEU A 193 9.18 2.41 -14.54
N VAL A 194 8.77 1.47 -15.41
CA VAL A 194 8.62 0.06 -15.05
C VAL A 194 9.97 -0.58 -14.75
N ASP A 195 10.03 -1.39 -13.69
CA ASP A 195 11.18 -2.21 -13.35
C ASP A 195 11.54 -3.14 -14.53
N PRO A 196 12.76 -3.03 -15.09
CA PRO A 196 13.20 -3.85 -16.23
C PRO A 196 13.12 -5.37 -15.98
N PHE A 197 13.17 -5.80 -14.71
CA PHE A 197 13.10 -7.23 -14.35
C PHE A 197 11.70 -7.82 -14.48
N LEU A 198 10.65 -7.01 -14.60
CA LEU A 198 9.27 -7.49 -14.78
C LEU A 198 8.98 -8.09 -16.16
N GLY A 199 9.83 -7.83 -17.15
CA GLY A 199 9.63 -8.32 -18.51
C GLY A 199 8.60 -7.54 -19.32
N PHE A 200 8.28 -6.30 -18.95
CA PHE A 200 7.29 -5.42 -19.57
C PHE A 200 7.41 -5.32 -21.09
N ASP A 201 8.63 -5.24 -21.63
CA ASP A 201 8.87 -5.16 -23.07
C ASP A 201 8.81 -6.50 -23.81
N LYS A 202 8.86 -7.62 -23.07
CA LYS A 202 9.01 -8.97 -23.62
C LYS A 202 7.72 -9.79 -23.54
N ASP A 203 6.88 -9.52 -22.55
CA ASP A 203 5.65 -10.26 -22.27
C ASP A 203 4.44 -9.33 -22.40
N PHE A 204 3.60 -9.62 -23.40
CA PHE A 204 2.39 -8.84 -23.67
C PHE A 204 1.41 -8.87 -22.49
N VAL A 205 1.25 -10.03 -21.83
CA VAL A 205 0.33 -10.18 -20.69
C VAL A 205 0.80 -9.36 -19.50
N VAL A 206 2.10 -9.40 -19.20
CA VAL A 206 2.69 -8.55 -18.15
C VAL A 206 2.51 -7.07 -18.48
N ARG A 207 2.73 -6.69 -19.75
CA ARG A 207 2.54 -5.29 -20.19
C ARG A 207 1.12 -4.80 -19.95
N GLU A 208 0.11 -5.57 -20.35
CA GLU A 208 -1.30 -5.20 -20.16
C GLU A 208 -1.63 -5.07 -18.67
N MET A 209 -1.24 -6.05 -17.85
CA MET A 209 -1.48 -6.00 -16.40
C MET A 209 -0.79 -4.82 -15.73
N VAL A 210 0.49 -4.58 -16.01
CA VAL A 210 1.26 -3.45 -15.46
C VAL A 210 0.65 -2.13 -15.88
N SER A 211 0.23 -2.00 -17.13
CA SER A 211 -0.43 -0.79 -17.64
C SER A 211 -1.74 -0.53 -16.93
N SER A 212 -2.59 -1.54 -16.75
CA SER A 212 -3.85 -1.41 -16.01
C SER A 212 -3.65 -1.04 -14.54
N VAL A 213 -2.62 -1.62 -13.88
CA VAL A 213 -2.28 -1.26 -12.49
C VAL A 213 -1.70 0.17 -12.42
N ALA A 214 -0.95 0.61 -13.43
CA ALA A 214 -0.44 1.99 -13.49
C ALA A 214 -1.58 3.01 -13.66
N GLU A 215 -2.60 2.71 -14.47
CA GLU A 215 -3.81 3.54 -14.61
C GLU A 215 -4.59 3.62 -13.29
N LEU A 216 -4.75 2.49 -12.59
CA LEU A 216 -5.37 2.47 -11.26
C LEU A 216 -4.57 3.30 -10.26
N ALA A 217 -3.25 3.17 -10.24
CA ALA A 217 -2.37 3.98 -9.38
C ALA A 217 -2.51 5.47 -9.70
N PHE A 218 -2.59 5.84 -10.97
CA PHE A 218 -2.84 7.21 -11.41
C PHE A 218 -4.16 7.76 -10.83
N MET A 219 -5.23 6.96 -10.82
CA MET A 219 -6.50 7.37 -10.19
C MET A 219 -6.36 7.53 -8.67
N CYS A 220 -5.63 6.65 -8.00
CA CYS A 220 -5.37 6.77 -6.56
C CYS A 220 -4.55 8.02 -6.21
N LEU A 221 -3.65 8.45 -7.11
CA LEU A 221 -2.74 9.59 -6.92
C LEU A 221 -3.34 10.94 -7.31
N GLN A 222 -4.64 11.02 -7.67
CA GLN A 222 -5.28 12.29 -7.98
C GLN A 222 -5.17 13.26 -6.82
N HIS A 223 -4.92 14.55 -7.12
CA HIS A 223 -4.77 15.59 -6.12
C HIS A 223 -6.04 15.74 -5.28
N GLU A 224 -7.20 15.79 -5.95
CA GLU A 224 -8.51 15.92 -5.34
C GLU A 224 -8.99 14.54 -4.84
N ARG A 225 -9.19 14.40 -3.53
CA ARG A 225 -9.60 13.13 -2.89
C ARG A 225 -10.91 12.57 -3.46
N GLU A 226 -11.83 13.43 -3.88
CA GLU A 226 -13.13 13.02 -4.44
C GLU A 226 -12.98 12.27 -5.78
N MET A 227 -11.87 12.48 -6.49
CA MET A 227 -11.56 11.79 -7.75
C MET A 227 -10.92 10.43 -7.53
N ARG A 228 -10.48 10.12 -6.32
CA ARG A 228 -9.86 8.85 -5.99
C ARG A 228 -10.92 7.76 -5.78
N PRO A 229 -10.69 6.52 -6.22
CA PRO A 229 -11.58 5.39 -5.91
C PRO A 229 -11.60 5.10 -4.40
N THR A 230 -12.54 4.29 -3.95
CA THR A 230 -12.51 3.64 -2.63
C THR A 230 -11.56 2.43 -2.66
N MET A 231 -11.11 1.95 -1.49
CA MET A 231 -10.29 0.73 -1.45
C MET A 231 -11.05 -0.52 -1.89
N GLU A 232 -12.36 -0.55 -1.77
CA GLU A 232 -13.20 -1.62 -2.29
C GLU A 232 -13.19 -1.65 -3.83
N GLU A 233 -13.39 -0.49 -4.48
CA GLU A 233 -13.29 -0.33 -5.94
C GLU A 233 -11.89 -0.68 -6.45
N VAL A 234 -10.84 -0.23 -5.75
CA VAL A 234 -9.44 -0.59 -6.05
C VAL A 234 -9.23 -2.11 -6.02
N LEU A 235 -9.74 -2.79 -4.98
CA LEU A 235 -9.64 -4.23 -4.83
C LEU A 235 -10.37 -4.98 -5.95
N GLU A 236 -11.57 -4.51 -6.35
CA GLU A 236 -12.34 -5.09 -7.45
C GLU A 236 -11.59 -4.98 -8.79
N VAL A 237 -11.00 -3.82 -9.09
CA VAL A 237 -10.21 -3.60 -10.31
C VAL A 237 -9.00 -4.54 -10.33
N LEU A 238 -8.22 -4.62 -9.24
CA LEU A 238 -7.05 -5.50 -9.16
C LEU A 238 -7.40 -6.98 -9.36
N ARG A 239 -8.49 -7.44 -8.76
CA ARG A 239 -9.02 -8.81 -8.97
C ARG A 239 -9.52 -9.03 -10.39
N GLY A 240 -10.05 -7.99 -11.03
CA GLY A 240 -10.41 -8.02 -12.46
C GLY A 240 -9.19 -8.26 -13.33
N ILE A 241 -8.13 -7.47 -13.15
CA ILE A 241 -6.86 -7.59 -13.86
C ILE A 241 -6.26 -9.01 -13.71
N GLU A 242 -6.28 -9.56 -12.49
CA GLU A 242 -5.79 -10.93 -12.23
C GLU A 242 -6.62 -11.97 -12.99
N ARG A 243 -7.96 -11.92 -12.92
CA ARG A 243 -8.86 -12.91 -13.55
C ARG A 243 -8.78 -12.89 -15.08
N GLU A 244 -8.75 -11.72 -15.68
CA GLU A 244 -8.72 -11.56 -17.14
C GLU A 244 -7.45 -12.14 -17.76
N ASN A 245 -6.32 -11.98 -17.08
CA ASN A 245 -5.02 -12.35 -17.61
C ASN A 245 -4.54 -13.75 -17.20
N TYR A 246 -4.94 -14.27 -16.04
CA TYR A 246 -4.62 -15.65 -15.62
C TYR A 246 -5.76 -16.65 -15.82
N GLY A 247 -7.01 -16.20 -15.99
CA GLY A 247 -8.17 -17.04 -16.29
C GLY A 247 -8.21 -17.51 -17.75
N ALA A 248 -7.70 -16.71 -18.68
CA ALA A 248 -7.67 -17.05 -20.12
C ALA A 248 -6.70 -18.21 -20.46
N GLY A 249 -5.72 -18.51 -19.59
CA GLY A 249 -4.75 -19.60 -19.79
C GLY A 249 -5.27 -21.02 -19.56
N LYS A 250 -6.50 -21.20 -19.05
CA LYS A 250 -7.11 -22.53 -18.81
C LYS A 250 -8.15 -22.97 -19.86
N GLY A 251 -8.40 -22.16 -20.90
CA GLY A 251 -9.41 -22.41 -21.92
C GLY A 251 -8.93 -22.94 -23.25
N GLY A 252 -7.70 -23.39 -23.38
CA GLY A 252 -7.09 -23.75 -24.66
C GLY A 252 -6.41 -25.11 -24.72
N VAL A 253 -7.06 -26.19 -24.25
CA VAL A 253 -6.75 -27.56 -24.69
C VAL A 253 -8.02 -28.40 -24.57
N GLU A 254 -8.92 -28.27 -25.50
CA GLU A 254 -9.84 -29.34 -25.91
C GLU A 254 -9.88 -29.33 -27.43
N CYS A 255 -9.13 -30.22 -28.02
CA CYS A 255 -9.43 -30.98 -29.25
C CYS A 255 -8.37 -32.07 -29.44
#